data_46ed198ff978d99fb9cc28cf8f1e1e00
#
_entry.id   46ed198ff978d99fb9cc28cf8f1e1e00
#
_cell.length_a   1.000
_cell.length_b   1.000
_cell.length_c   1.000
_cell.angle_alpha   90.00
_cell.angle_beta   90.00
_cell.angle_gamma   90.00
#
_symmetry.space_group_name_H-M   'P 1'
#
loop_
_entity.id
_entity.type
_entity.pdbx_description
1 polymer ?
#
loop_
_entity_poly.entity_id
_entity_poly.type
_entity_poly.pdbx_seq_one_letter_code
_entity_poly.pdbx_strand_id
1 'polypeptide(L)'
;MRVIRTNLNLSEDVIFNLSIRKGRDDVGNLTVYKHPEDEKGGQVHIEIAPKWRNRWVSRSLRDDLMDKLISVAKGFGLKVLYSTAFTDVSPRLLEFAGFSEYNVREPKTYYYLMIDGV
;
A
#
# COMPACT_ATOMS: atom_id res chain seq x y z
N MET A 1 -13.69 8.23 -5.95
CA MET A 1 -13.28 7.38 -4.81
C MET A 1 -12.53 8.22 -3.80
N ARG A 2 -12.56 7.82 -2.57
CA ARG A 2 -11.85 8.49 -1.49
C ARG A 2 -11.05 7.48 -0.67
N VAL A 3 -9.97 7.97 -0.05
CA VAL A 3 -9.12 7.17 0.84
C VAL A 3 -9.27 7.72 2.24
N ILE A 4 -9.56 6.85 3.20
CA ILE A 4 -9.80 7.22 4.59
C ILE A 4 -8.88 6.39 5.49
N ARG A 5 -8.28 7.04 6.47
CA ARG A 5 -7.56 6.30 7.50
C ARG A 5 -8.56 5.61 8.42
N THR A 6 -8.35 4.32 8.67
CA THR A 6 -9.19 3.52 9.56
C THR A 6 -8.35 3.00 10.73
N ASN A 7 -9.01 2.80 11.87
CA ASN A 7 -8.37 2.24 13.07
C ASN A 7 -8.84 0.81 13.28
N LEU A 8 -8.51 -0.06 12.31
CA LEU A 8 -8.75 -1.49 12.45
C LEU A 8 -7.57 -2.09 13.22
N ASN A 9 -7.80 -2.39 14.46
CA ASN A 9 -6.76 -2.93 15.34
C ASN A 9 -6.73 -4.46 15.18
N LEU A 10 -6.11 -4.93 14.10
CA LEU A 10 -6.15 -6.33 13.71
C LEU A 10 -5.05 -7.18 14.36
N SER A 11 -3.87 -6.62 14.59
CA SER A 11 -2.76 -7.30 15.25
C SER A 11 -1.71 -6.30 15.71
N GLU A 12 -0.76 -6.76 16.53
CA GLU A 12 0.35 -5.93 17.01
C GLU A 12 1.30 -5.51 15.88
N ASP A 13 1.31 -6.26 14.78
CA ASP A 13 2.19 -5.98 13.64
C ASP A 13 1.65 -4.90 12.70
N VAL A 14 0.39 -4.52 12.85
CA VAL A 14 -0.23 -3.49 12.02
C VAL A 14 0.17 -2.11 12.52
N ILE A 15 0.74 -1.30 11.63
CA ILE A 15 1.07 0.09 11.93
C ILE A 15 -0.15 0.97 11.68
N PHE A 16 -0.75 0.87 10.49
CA PHE A 16 -1.98 1.60 10.16
C PHE A 16 -2.73 1.00 8.99
N ASN A 17 -3.97 1.45 8.79
CA ASN A 17 -4.84 1.02 7.70
C ASN A 17 -5.40 2.22 6.96
N LEU A 18 -5.62 2.06 5.65
CA LEU A 18 -6.37 2.98 4.82
C LEU A 18 -7.49 2.22 4.13
N SER A 19 -8.69 2.80 4.09
CA SER A 19 -9.82 2.24 3.34
C SER A 19 -10.02 3.04 2.07
N ILE A 20 -10.31 2.34 0.98
CA ILE A 20 -10.66 2.92 -0.32
C ILE A 20 -12.17 2.75 -0.49
N ARG A 21 -12.88 3.86 -0.68
CA ARG A 21 -14.34 3.85 -0.76
C ARG A 21 -14.84 4.64 -1.95
N LYS A 22 -15.95 4.20 -2.51
CA LYS A 22 -16.71 4.94 -3.52
C LYS A 22 -18.15 5.05 -3.05
N GLY A 23 -18.56 6.25 -2.59
CA GLY A 23 -19.85 6.44 -1.97
C GLY A 23 -19.96 5.57 -0.71
N ARG A 24 -20.91 4.64 -0.71
CA ARG A 24 -21.10 3.67 0.38
C ARG A 24 -20.40 2.34 0.12
N ASP A 25 -19.81 2.17 -1.08
CA ASP A 25 -19.15 0.94 -1.46
C ASP A 25 -17.74 0.87 -0.86
N ASP A 26 -17.43 -0.28 -0.30
CA ASP A 26 -16.09 -0.60 0.16
C ASP A 26 -15.32 -1.21 -1.02
N VAL A 27 -14.39 -0.45 -1.56
CA VAL A 27 -13.58 -0.86 -2.72
C VAL A 27 -12.45 -1.77 -2.29
N GLY A 28 -11.83 -1.45 -1.18
CA GLY A 28 -10.72 -2.23 -0.66
C GLY A 28 -10.06 -1.56 0.52
N ASN A 29 -9.01 -2.18 1.01
CA ASN A 29 -8.20 -1.66 2.08
C ASN A 29 -6.72 -1.90 1.89
N LEU A 30 -5.93 -0.98 2.43
CA LEU A 30 -4.48 -1.06 2.44
C LEU A 30 -4.04 -1.11 3.90
N THR A 31 -3.23 -2.11 4.23
CA THR A 31 -2.68 -2.27 5.57
C THR A 31 -1.17 -2.17 5.51
N VAL A 32 -0.57 -1.41 6.41
CA VAL A 32 0.87 -1.33 6.53
C VAL A 32 1.28 -2.06 7.82
N TYR A 33 2.09 -3.09 7.64
CA TYR A 33 2.64 -3.91 8.71
C TYR A 33 4.08 -3.49 9.00
N LYS A 34 4.55 -3.80 10.20
CA LYS A 34 5.97 -3.67 10.54
C LYS A 34 6.78 -4.61 9.66
N HIS A 35 7.87 -4.10 9.08
CA HIS A 35 8.77 -4.95 8.32
C HIS A 35 9.62 -5.78 9.28
N PRO A 36 9.76 -7.10 9.07
CA PRO A 36 10.46 -7.98 10.02
C PRO A 36 11.96 -7.69 10.15
N GLU A 37 12.57 -7.08 9.15
CA GLU A 37 14.03 -6.88 9.12
C GLU A 37 14.44 -5.40 9.10
N ASP A 38 13.50 -4.47 8.92
CA ASP A 38 13.79 -3.05 8.79
C ASP A 38 12.89 -2.25 9.73
N GLU A 39 13.45 -1.71 10.80
CA GLU A 39 12.71 -0.92 11.80
C GLU A 39 12.08 0.34 11.21
N LYS A 40 12.65 0.87 10.13
CA LYS A 40 12.15 2.06 9.44
C LYS A 40 11.30 1.71 8.21
N GLY A 41 11.03 0.43 8.02
CA GLY A 41 10.27 -0.08 6.89
C GLY A 41 8.83 -0.45 7.25
N GLY A 42 7.92 -0.19 6.33
CA GLY A 42 6.56 -0.66 6.42
C GLY A 42 6.26 -1.58 5.26
N GLN A 43 5.57 -2.68 5.53
CA GLN A 43 5.18 -3.65 4.51
C GLN A 43 3.73 -3.39 4.12
N VAL A 44 3.50 -3.06 2.85
CA VAL A 44 2.20 -2.67 2.33
C VAL A 44 1.47 -3.88 1.76
N HIS A 45 0.23 -4.07 2.18
CA HIS A 45 -0.65 -5.10 1.67
C HIS A 45 -1.99 -4.47 1.28
N ILE A 46 -2.47 -4.77 0.08
CA ILE A 46 -3.73 -4.24 -0.44
C ILE A 46 -4.68 -5.39 -0.74
N GLU A 47 -5.91 -5.26 -0.28
CA GLU A 47 -7.01 -6.16 -0.62
C GLU A 47 -8.10 -5.38 -1.33
N ILE A 48 -8.52 -5.85 -2.48
CA ILE A 48 -9.56 -5.21 -3.29
C ILE A 48 -10.78 -6.13 -3.38
N ALA A 49 -11.97 -5.57 -3.14
CA ALA A 49 -13.22 -6.31 -3.29
C ALA A 49 -13.34 -6.88 -4.71
N PRO A 50 -13.81 -8.13 -4.87
CA PRO A 50 -13.83 -8.79 -6.18
C PRO A 50 -14.49 -8.00 -7.30
N LYS A 51 -15.58 -7.31 -7.03
CA LYS A 51 -16.26 -6.52 -8.05
C LYS A 51 -15.47 -5.30 -8.54
N TRP A 52 -14.47 -4.88 -7.76
CA TRP A 52 -13.65 -3.72 -8.08
C TRP A 52 -12.27 -4.08 -8.66
N ARG A 53 -11.91 -5.35 -8.71
CA ARG A 53 -10.66 -5.79 -9.31
C ARG A 53 -10.60 -5.33 -10.76
N ASN A 54 -9.43 -4.82 -11.18
CA ASN A 54 -9.15 -4.28 -12.52
C ASN A 54 -9.95 -3.02 -12.88
N ARG A 55 -10.67 -2.41 -11.94
CA ARG A 55 -11.52 -1.23 -12.19
C ARG A 55 -11.34 -0.11 -11.18
N TRP A 56 -10.48 -0.27 -10.21
CA TRP A 56 -10.39 0.66 -9.08
C TRP A 56 -9.33 1.73 -9.26
N VAL A 57 -8.32 1.47 -10.08
CA VAL A 57 -7.17 2.37 -10.21
C VAL A 57 -7.42 3.42 -11.29
N SER A 58 -7.24 4.68 -10.92
CA SER A 58 -7.16 5.82 -11.80
C SER A 58 -5.97 6.65 -11.39
N ARG A 59 -5.53 7.58 -12.25
CA ARG A 59 -4.44 8.48 -11.89
C ARG A 59 -4.79 9.32 -10.66
N SER A 60 -6.01 9.82 -10.59
CA SER A 60 -6.49 10.61 -9.46
C SER A 60 -6.48 9.82 -8.16
N LEU A 61 -6.98 8.58 -8.19
CA LEU A 61 -6.98 7.73 -7.01
C LEU A 61 -5.55 7.35 -6.60
N ARG A 62 -4.68 7.03 -7.59
CA ARG A 62 -3.28 6.75 -7.30
C ARG A 62 -2.63 7.89 -6.53
N ASP A 63 -2.79 9.12 -7.01
CA ASP A 63 -2.18 10.29 -6.39
C ASP A 63 -2.71 10.49 -4.97
N ASP A 64 -4.03 10.40 -4.77
CA ASP A 64 -4.65 10.55 -3.45
C ASP A 64 -4.20 9.44 -2.49
N LEU A 65 -4.20 8.21 -2.96
CA LEU A 65 -3.79 7.06 -2.15
C LEU A 65 -2.32 7.18 -1.76
N MET A 66 -1.44 7.49 -2.70
CA MET A 66 -0.01 7.60 -2.43
C MET A 66 0.31 8.78 -1.53
N ASP A 67 -0.35 9.92 -1.71
CA ASP A 67 -0.16 11.08 -0.83
C ASP A 67 -0.53 10.73 0.61
N LYS A 68 -1.66 10.07 0.83
CA LYS A 68 -2.09 9.68 2.17
C LYS A 68 -1.20 8.59 2.76
N LEU A 69 -0.86 7.58 1.96
CA LEU A 69 0.03 6.51 2.39
C LEU A 69 1.37 7.06 2.87
N ILE A 70 2.00 7.90 2.07
CA ILE A 70 3.30 8.50 2.38
C ILE A 70 3.21 9.41 3.61
N SER A 71 2.19 10.26 3.66
CA SER A 71 1.98 11.20 4.77
C SER A 71 1.81 10.48 6.11
N VAL A 72 0.95 9.45 6.15
CA VAL A 72 0.73 8.69 7.38
C VAL A 72 1.97 7.89 7.76
N ALA A 73 2.63 7.26 6.78
CA ALA A 73 3.86 6.51 7.03
C ALA A 73 4.97 7.38 7.61
N LYS A 74 5.15 8.58 7.08
CA LYS A 74 6.11 9.54 7.63
C LYS A 74 5.79 9.93 9.06
N GLY A 75 4.49 10.09 9.39
CA GLY A 75 4.04 10.37 10.74
C GLY A 75 4.41 9.28 11.74
N PHE A 76 4.56 8.05 11.28
CA PHE A 76 5.04 6.93 12.10
C PHE A 76 6.56 6.77 12.07
N GLY A 77 7.30 7.64 11.38
CA GLY A 77 8.74 7.57 11.30
C GLY A 77 9.27 6.58 10.29
N LEU A 78 8.43 6.09 9.38
CA LEU A 78 8.87 5.17 8.34
C LEU A 78 9.65 5.91 7.25
N LYS A 79 10.67 5.27 6.71
CA LYS A 79 11.53 5.81 5.65
C LYS A 79 11.40 5.08 4.34
N VAL A 80 10.91 3.85 4.37
CA VAL A 80 10.76 3.02 3.19
C VAL A 80 9.50 2.16 3.30
N LEU A 81 8.82 1.97 2.17
CA LEU A 81 7.70 1.05 2.06
C LEU A 81 8.09 -0.11 1.17
N TYR A 82 7.71 -1.31 1.57
CA TYR A 82 7.94 -2.55 0.83
C TYR A 82 6.62 -3.15 0.39
N SER A 83 6.59 -3.77 -0.75
CA SER A 83 5.42 -4.50 -1.23
C SER A 83 5.83 -5.68 -2.08
N THR A 84 4.92 -6.62 -2.23
CA THR A 84 5.10 -7.81 -3.04
C THR A 84 3.99 -7.87 -4.07
N ALA A 85 4.33 -8.15 -5.33
CA ALA A 85 3.32 -8.34 -6.37
C ALA A 85 2.53 -9.63 -6.12
N PHE A 86 1.22 -9.55 -6.28
CA PHE A 86 0.32 -10.70 -6.16
C PHE A 86 -0.97 -10.43 -6.95
N THR A 87 -1.99 -11.26 -6.79
CA THR A 87 -3.21 -11.21 -7.61
C THR A 87 -3.88 -9.83 -7.66
N ASP A 88 -4.01 -9.14 -6.51
CA ASP A 88 -4.67 -7.84 -6.43
C ASP A 88 -3.74 -6.67 -6.74
N VAL A 89 -2.43 -6.90 -6.71
CA VAL A 89 -1.41 -5.87 -6.91
C VAL A 89 -0.37 -6.37 -7.91
N SER A 90 -0.56 -6.04 -9.17
CA SER A 90 0.35 -6.46 -10.23
C SER A 90 1.67 -5.68 -10.18
N PRO A 91 2.75 -6.20 -10.80
CA PRO A 91 3.98 -5.44 -10.97
C PRO A 91 3.76 -4.09 -11.65
N ARG A 92 2.90 -4.06 -12.66
CA ARG A 92 2.56 -2.83 -13.39
C ARG A 92 1.92 -1.79 -12.46
N LEU A 93 1.05 -2.23 -11.56
CA LEU A 93 0.41 -1.34 -10.59
C LEU A 93 1.43 -0.75 -9.60
N LEU A 94 2.36 -1.57 -9.11
CA LEU A 94 3.41 -1.11 -8.21
C LEU A 94 4.33 -0.10 -8.88
N GLU A 95 4.73 -0.34 -10.12
CA GLU A 95 5.52 0.59 -10.91
C GLU A 95 4.76 1.90 -11.17
N PHE A 96 3.48 1.80 -11.48
CA PHE A 96 2.60 2.95 -11.66
C PHE A 96 2.50 3.81 -10.39
N ALA A 97 2.56 3.18 -9.22
CA ALA A 97 2.56 3.87 -7.92
C ALA A 97 3.94 4.42 -7.53
N GLY A 98 4.97 4.14 -8.31
CA GLY A 98 6.33 4.64 -8.06
C GLY A 98 7.26 3.67 -7.35
N PHE A 99 6.84 2.44 -7.12
CA PHE A 99 7.69 1.42 -6.50
C PHE A 99 8.70 0.90 -7.51
N SER A 100 9.87 0.53 -7.02
CA SER A 100 10.95 -0.08 -7.80
C SER A 100 11.18 -1.52 -7.38
N GLU A 101 11.43 -2.37 -8.36
CA GLU A 101 11.77 -3.76 -8.14
C GLU A 101 13.18 -3.86 -7.54
N TYR A 102 13.37 -4.69 -6.51
CA TYR A 102 14.69 -4.88 -5.93
C TYR A 102 15.09 -6.35 -5.82
N ASN A 103 14.16 -7.28 -5.90
CA ASN A 103 14.47 -8.70 -5.79
C ASN A 103 13.40 -9.54 -6.47
N VAL A 104 13.81 -10.60 -7.16
CA VAL A 104 12.91 -11.59 -7.75
C VAL A 104 13.24 -12.93 -7.13
N ARG A 105 12.31 -13.45 -6.34
CA ARG A 105 12.37 -14.81 -5.81
C ARG A 105 11.09 -15.51 -6.24
N GLU A 106 11.15 -16.24 -7.33
CA GLU A 106 9.97 -16.92 -7.80
C GLU A 106 9.29 -17.72 -6.68
N PRO A 107 7.93 -17.62 -6.56
CA PRO A 107 7.01 -16.94 -7.46
C PRO A 107 6.76 -15.45 -7.15
N LYS A 108 7.58 -14.82 -6.33
CA LYS A 108 7.35 -13.45 -5.86
C LYS A 108 8.40 -12.46 -6.38
N THR A 109 7.94 -11.26 -6.69
CA THR A 109 8.79 -10.10 -6.99
C THR A 109 8.59 -9.06 -5.90
N TYR A 110 9.67 -8.55 -5.38
CA TYR A 110 9.68 -7.60 -4.26
C TYR A 110 9.95 -6.19 -4.75
N TYR A 111 9.24 -5.24 -4.18
CA TYR A 111 9.28 -3.82 -4.55
C TYR A 111 9.51 -2.95 -3.33
N TYR A 112 10.08 -1.78 -3.53
CA TYR A 112 10.28 -0.80 -2.48
C TYR A 112 10.01 0.62 -2.98
N LEU A 113 9.70 1.52 -2.04
CA LEU A 113 9.54 2.95 -2.30
C LEU A 113 10.19 3.71 -1.16
N MET A 114 11.19 4.54 -1.47
CA MET A 114 11.78 5.45 -0.49
C MET A 114 10.84 6.64 -0.29
N ILE A 115 10.44 6.90 0.94
CA ILE A 115 9.47 7.95 1.26
C ILE A 115 10.05 9.08 2.10
N ASP A 116 11.18 8.84 2.76
CA ASP A 116 11.89 9.90 3.46
C ASP A 116 12.79 10.58 2.45
N GLY A 117 12.57 11.87 2.24
CA GLY A 117 13.28 12.65 1.25
C GLY A 117 14.78 12.65 1.45
N VAL A 118 15.37 11.79 0.78
CA VAL A 118 16.82 11.64 0.75
C VAL A 118 17.45 12.89 0.13
#